data_154de242ea85899b6b9c1ae235cbd98c
#
_entry.id   154de242ea85899b6b9c1ae235cbd98c
#
_cell.length_a   1.000
_cell.length_b   1.000
_cell.length_c   1.000
_cell.angle_alpha   90.00
_cell.angle_beta   90.00
_cell.angle_gamma   90.00
#
_symmetry.space_group_name_H-M   'P 1'
#
loop_
_entity.id
_entity.type
_entity.pdbx_description
1 polymer ?
#
loop_
_entity_poly.entity_id
_entity_poly.type
_entity_poly.pdbx_seq_one_letter_code
_entity_poly.pdbx_strand_id
1 'polypeptide(L)'
;MSQEPRLTKKDFASDQEVRWCPGCGDYAILSAAQSVFAELGVPRERFVVVSGIGCSSRFPYYTNAYGFHTIHGRAPAVATGIKIANPELSVWIVTGDGDSLSIGGNHLIHLLRRNLDVNVMLFDNRIYGLTKGQYSPTSEVGKKTKSTPFGSLDRPFNPLALALGAGATFVARSIDVHAPHLKETLKAAHAHAGTSFVQIYQNCNIFNDGAYAALRDKATRPDHALELRQGEPLIFGRNRDRGIRASGCHRPEVVQLGGEV
;
A
#
# COMPACT_ATOMS: atom_id res chain seq x y z
N MET A 1 -22.90 30.91 10.45
CA MET A 1 -22.47 29.67 9.77
C MET A 1 -21.97 28.74 10.86
N SER A 2 -22.74 27.72 11.24
CA SER A 2 -22.33 26.70 12.21
C SER A 2 -21.15 25.93 11.62
N GLN A 3 -19.99 25.98 12.24
CA GLN A 3 -18.87 25.10 11.85
C GLN A 3 -19.34 23.66 12.07
N GLU A 4 -19.38 22.89 10.99
CA GLU A 4 -19.58 21.46 11.12
C GLU A 4 -18.52 20.89 12.08
N PRO A 5 -18.89 19.97 12.99
CA PRO A 5 -17.94 19.40 13.93
C PRO A 5 -16.82 18.70 13.17
N ARG A 6 -15.56 19.04 13.49
CA ARG A 6 -14.38 18.43 12.88
C ARG A 6 -14.36 16.94 13.18
N LEU A 7 -14.39 16.13 12.14
CA LEU A 7 -14.30 14.67 12.25
C LEU A 7 -12.98 14.26 12.91
N THR A 8 -13.03 13.19 13.68
CA THR A 8 -11.88 12.57 14.36
C THR A 8 -11.66 11.15 13.86
N LYS A 9 -10.51 10.56 14.17
CA LYS A 9 -10.24 9.14 13.86
C LYS A 9 -11.35 8.20 14.37
N LYS A 10 -11.96 8.53 15.54
CA LYS A 10 -13.01 7.70 16.14
C LYS A 10 -14.29 7.67 15.29
N ASP A 11 -14.58 8.74 14.58
CA ASP A 11 -15.75 8.83 13.70
C ASP A 11 -15.63 7.89 12.49
N PHE A 12 -14.41 7.49 12.14
CA PHE A 12 -14.10 6.51 11.09
C PHE A 12 -13.86 5.09 11.63
N ALA A 13 -13.93 4.85 12.93
CA ALA A 13 -13.89 3.50 13.49
C ALA A 13 -15.30 2.92 13.54
N SER A 14 -15.48 1.69 13.02
CA SER A 14 -16.75 0.98 13.16
C SER A 14 -16.89 0.38 14.55
N ASP A 15 -18.07 -0.15 14.85
CA ASP A 15 -18.40 -0.90 16.07
C ASP A 15 -17.93 -2.38 16.01
N GLN A 16 -17.35 -2.80 14.89
CA GLN A 16 -16.94 -4.18 14.67
C GLN A 16 -15.61 -4.48 15.35
N GLU A 17 -15.55 -5.63 16.01
CA GLU A 17 -14.30 -6.15 16.56
C GLU A 17 -13.31 -6.50 15.42
N VAL A 18 -12.10 -5.97 15.49
CA VAL A 18 -11.05 -6.24 14.50
C VAL A 18 -10.52 -7.68 14.69
N ARG A 19 -10.63 -8.50 13.65
CA ARG A 19 -10.32 -9.94 13.65
C ARG A 19 -8.99 -10.30 13.00
N TRP A 20 -8.07 -9.34 12.85
CA TRP A 20 -6.71 -9.64 12.44
C TRP A 20 -5.91 -10.30 13.57
N CYS A 21 -4.83 -10.98 13.21
CA CYS A 21 -3.93 -11.57 14.19
C CYS A 21 -3.31 -10.51 15.09
N PRO A 22 -3.17 -10.75 16.41
CA PRO A 22 -2.46 -9.82 17.28
C PRO A 22 -1.05 -9.52 16.75
N GLY A 23 -0.69 -8.24 16.64
CA GLY A 23 0.60 -7.79 16.10
C GLY A 23 0.69 -7.69 14.57
N CYS A 24 -0.40 -7.96 13.85
CA CYS A 24 -0.46 -7.78 12.40
C CYS A 24 -0.28 -6.30 12.00
N GLY A 25 0.49 -6.05 10.94
CA GLY A 25 0.70 -4.70 10.43
C GLY A 25 -0.56 -3.99 9.92
N ASP A 26 -1.61 -4.75 9.59
CA ASP A 26 -2.90 -4.19 9.15
C ASP A 26 -3.53 -3.23 10.17
N TYR A 27 -3.32 -3.46 11.48
CA TYR A 27 -3.78 -2.54 12.54
C TYR A 27 -3.17 -1.14 12.41
N ALA A 28 -1.87 -1.08 12.11
CA ALA A 28 -1.17 0.19 11.98
C ALA A 28 -1.66 0.95 10.74
N ILE A 29 -1.89 0.24 9.63
CA ILE A 29 -2.40 0.83 8.39
C ILE A 29 -3.84 1.33 8.57
N LEU A 30 -4.72 0.54 9.20
CA LEU A 30 -6.09 0.96 9.53
C LEU A 30 -6.08 2.24 10.38
N SER A 31 -5.26 2.26 11.43
CA SER A 31 -5.10 3.40 12.31
C SER A 31 -4.64 4.67 11.58
N ALA A 32 -3.68 4.53 10.67
CA ALA A 32 -3.18 5.64 9.86
C ALA A 32 -4.25 6.16 8.89
N ALA A 33 -4.92 5.27 8.16
CA ALA A 33 -5.97 5.64 7.21
C ALA A 33 -7.16 6.32 7.87
N GLN A 34 -7.69 5.78 8.99
CA GLN A 34 -8.77 6.41 9.74
C GLN A 34 -8.39 7.83 10.22
N SER A 35 -7.12 8.02 10.62
CA SER A 35 -6.63 9.36 10.99
C SER A 35 -6.60 10.31 9.79
N VAL A 36 -6.11 9.81 8.64
CA VAL A 36 -6.06 10.59 7.39
C VAL A 36 -7.47 10.95 6.93
N PHE A 37 -8.41 10.01 6.90
CA PHE A 37 -9.79 10.28 6.49
C PHE A 37 -10.42 11.42 7.28
N ALA A 38 -10.18 11.47 8.60
CA ALA A 38 -10.63 12.56 9.45
C ALA A 38 -9.98 13.92 9.13
N GLU A 39 -8.78 13.90 8.58
CA GLU A 39 -8.00 15.11 8.28
C GLU A 39 -8.21 15.65 6.86
N LEU A 40 -8.85 14.87 5.96
CA LEU A 40 -9.05 15.25 4.55
C LEU A 40 -10.16 16.30 4.33
N GLY A 41 -10.99 16.55 5.34
CA GLY A 41 -12.10 17.51 5.22
C GLY A 41 -13.24 17.04 4.30
N VAL A 42 -13.26 15.78 3.94
CA VAL A 42 -14.33 15.16 3.15
C VAL A 42 -15.43 14.65 4.10
N PRO A 43 -16.71 14.93 3.85
CA PRO A 43 -17.82 14.37 4.64
C PRO A 43 -17.76 12.85 4.67
N ARG A 44 -18.02 12.24 5.83
CA ARG A 44 -17.90 10.79 6.02
C ARG A 44 -18.74 9.98 5.02
N GLU A 45 -19.93 10.44 4.70
CA GLU A 45 -20.86 9.84 3.75
C GLU A 45 -20.38 9.88 2.29
N ARG A 46 -19.30 10.59 2.00
CA ARG A 46 -18.65 10.58 0.68
C ARG A 46 -17.52 9.56 0.59
N PHE A 47 -17.08 8.95 1.69
CA PHE A 47 -16.08 7.90 1.65
C PHE A 47 -16.69 6.56 1.27
N VAL A 48 -16.03 5.88 0.35
CA VAL A 48 -16.35 4.51 -0.04
C VAL A 48 -15.08 3.67 -0.04
N VAL A 49 -15.05 2.62 0.77
CA VAL A 49 -13.94 1.67 0.83
C VAL A 49 -14.34 0.40 0.08
N VAL A 50 -13.58 0.07 -0.95
CA VAL A 50 -13.82 -1.10 -1.80
C VAL A 50 -12.69 -2.08 -1.61
N SER A 51 -12.98 -3.32 -1.23
CA SER A 51 -11.95 -4.34 -1.02
C SER A 51 -12.15 -5.59 -1.88
N GLY A 52 -11.05 -6.27 -2.17
CA GLY A 52 -11.05 -7.61 -2.75
C GLY A 52 -11.15 -8.70 -1.68
N ILE A 53 -10.25 -9.69 -1.71
CA ILE A 53 -10.23 -10.82 -0.78
C ILE A 53 -8.85 -10.92 -0.12
N GLY A 54 -8.83 -11.31 1.13
CA GLY A 54 -7.63 -11.50 1.96
C GLY A 54 -7.75 -10.78 3.31
N CYS A 55 -6.67 -10.79 4.10
CA CYS A 55 -6.67 -10.16 5.42
C CYS A 55 -6.92 -8.64 5.31
N SER A 56 -6.19 -7.94 4.43
CA SER A 56 -6.39 -6.51 4.17
C SER A 56 -7.82 -6.18 3.76
N SER A 57 -8.49 -7.08 3.06
CA SER A 57 -9.83 -6.86 2.50
C SER A 57 -10.94 -6.84 3.56
N ARG A 58 -10.64 -7.12 4.81
CA ARG A 58 -11.55 -6.89 5.94
C ARG A 58 -11.68 -5.40 6.31
N PHE A 59 -10.87 -4.55 5.73
CA PHE A 59 -10.80 -3.12 6.03
C PHE A 59 -12.15 -2.39 6.00
N PRO A 60 -13.07 -2.63 5.04
CA PRO A 60 -14.39 -2.00 5.02
C PRO A 60 -15.23 -2.29 6.27
N TYR A 61 -15.09 -3.48 6.88
CA TYR A 61 -15.82 -3.81 8.11
C TYR A 61 -15.37 -2.98 9.32
N TYR A 62 -14.13 -2.50 9.30
CA TYR A 62 -13.52 -1.78 10.42
C TYR A 62 -13.52 -0.27 10.22
N THR A 63 -14.10 0.19 9.11
CA THR A 63 -14.17 1.60 8.76
C THR A 63 -15.63 2.05 8.74
N ASN A 64 -15.98 3.06 9.53
CA ASN A 64 -17.31 3.65 9.55
C ASN A 64 -17.49 4.61 8.34
N ALA A 65 -17.63 4.01 7.16
CA ALA A 65 -17.89 4.63 5.87
C ALA A 65 -18.67 3.64 5.01
N TYR A 66 -19.10 4.03 3.82
CA TYR A 66 -19.68 3.05 2.88
C TYR A 66 -18.60 2.07 2.44
N GLY A 67 -18.96 0.79 2.33
CA GLY A 67 -18.02 -0.27 2.02
C GLY A 67 -18.58 -1.32 1.07
N PHE A 68 -17.68 -1.85 0.24
CA PHE A 68 -17.93 -3.00 -0.62
C PHE A 68 -16.83 -4.03 -0.41
N HIS A 69 -17.20 -5.22 0.03
CA HIS A 69 -16.33 -6.40 0.03
C HIS A 69 -16.65 -7.21 -1.22
N THR A 70 -15.77 -7.18 -2.20
CA THR A 70 -16.02 -7.75 -3.52
C THR A 70 -15.50 -9.18 -3.67
N ILE A 71 -15.44 -9.70 -4.89
CA ILE A 71 -14.84 -10.98 -5.23
C ILE A 71 -13.31 -10.78 -5.43
N HIS A 72 -12.56 -11.85 -5.30
CA HIS A 72 -11.09 -11.89 -5.41
C HIS A 72 -10.59 -11.18 -6.69
N GLY A 73 -9.78 -10.14 -6.49
CA GLY A 73 -9.20 -9.33 -7.55
C GLY A 73 -10.16 -8.41 -8.29
N ARG A 74 -11.39 -8.20 -7.79
CA ARG A 74 -12.42 -7.41 -8.50
C ARG A 74 -12.67 -6.03 -7.91
N ALA A 75 -12.03 -5.68 -6.82
CA ALA A 75 -12.16 -4.34 -6.23
C ALA A 75 -11.93 -3.20 -7.24
N PRO A 76 -10.92 -3.23 -8.13
CA PRO A 76 -10.71 -2.19 -9.12
C PRO A 76 -11.89 -2.02 -10.10
N ALA A 77 -12.54 -3.13 -10.49
CA ALA A 77 -13.68 -3.08 -11.41
C ALA A 77 -14.92 -2.47 -10.74
N VAL A 78 -15.22 -2.88 -9.50
CA VAL A 78 -16.34 -2.33 -8.72
C VAL A 78 -16.10 -0.86 -8.39
N ALA A 79 -14.91 -0.49 -7.95
CA ALA A 79 -14.55 0.90 -7.67
C ALA A 79 -14.66 1.80 -8.92
N THR A 80 -14.29 1.28 -10.08
CA THR A 80 -14.49 1.97 -11.37
C THR A 80 -15.97 2.32 -11.57
N GLY A 81 -16.86 1.35 -11.38
CA GLY A 81 -18.31 1.57 -11.51
C GLY A 81 -18.85 2.59 -10.51
N ILE A 82 -18.42 2.51 -9.25
CA ILE A 82 -18.82 3.44 -8.18
C ILE A 82 -18.39 4.87 -8.53
N LYS A 83 -17.12 5.07 -8.94
CA LYS A 83 -16.61 6.41 -9.27
C LYS A 83 -17.26 7.02 -10.50
N ILE A 84 -17.59 6.21 -11.51
CA ILE A 84 -18.32 6.66 -12.70
C ILE A 84 -19.76 7.03 -12.34
N ALA A 85 -20.43 6.23 -11.50
CA ALA A 85 -21.81 6.48 -11.08
C ALA A 85 -21.94 7.74 -10.22
N ASN A 86 -20.94 8.04 -9.38
CA ASN A 86 -20.89 9.25 -8.57
C ASN A 86 -19.45 9.77 -8.44
N PRO A 87 -19.05 10.72 -9.30
CA PRO A 87 -17.70 11.29 -9.31
C PRO A 87 -17.29 12.05 -8.02
N GLU A 88 -18.26 12.46 -7.20
CA GLU A 88 -18.05 13.21 -5.96
C GLU A 88 -17.53 12.32 -4.80
N LEU A 89 -17.59 11.00 -4.93
CA LEU A 89 -17.18 10.08 -3.90
C LEU A 89 -15.64 9.99 -3.80
N SER A 90 -15.14 9.97 -2.56
CA SER A 90 -13.77 9.62 -2.23
C SER A 90 -13.65 8.11 -2.15
N VAL A 91 -13.20 7.49 -3.24
CA VAL A 91 -13.14 6.03 -3.38
C VAL A 91 -11.76 5.51 -3.04
N TRP A 92 -11.69 4.57 -2.09
CA TRP A 92 -10.48 3.93 -1.61
C TRP A 92 -10.55 2.42 -1.84
N ILE A 93 -9.59 1.89 -2.58
CA ILE A 93 -9.45 0.46 -2.82
C ILE A 93 -8.44 -0.10 -1.84
N VAL A 94 -8.82 -1.16 -1.12
CA VAL A 94 -7.94 -1.91 -0.22
C VAL A 94 -7.78 -3.32 -0.77
N THR A 95 -6.55 -3.71 -1.05
CA THR A 95 -6.22 -4.98 -1.67
C THR A 95 -4.88 -5.51 -1.15
N GLY A 96 -4.70 -6.82 -1.15
CA GLY A 96 -3.41 -7.46 -0.89
C GLY A 96 -2.61 -7.69 -2.17
N ASP A 97 -1.33 -7.96 -2.02
CA ASP A 97 -0.43 -8.32 -3.12
C ASP A 97 -0.94 -9.53 -3.91
N GLY A 98 -1.39 -10.58 -3.22
CA GLY A 98 -1.97 -11.75 -3.85
C GLY A 98 -3.30 -11.49 -4.55
N ASP A 99 -4.14 -10.66 -3.96
CA ASP A 99 -5.44 -10.29 -4.52
C ASP A 99 -5.29 -9.45 -5.79
N SER A 100 -4.44 -8.45 -5.73
CA SER A 100 -4.29 -7.44 -6.78
C SER A 100 -3.40 -7.88 -7.95
N LEU A 101 -2.31 -8.62 -7.67
CA LEU A 101 -1.28 -8.93 -8.66
C LEU A 101 -1.39 -10.33 -9.26
N SER A 102 -2.22 -11.21 -8.68
CA SER A 102 -2.56 -12.50 -9.27
C SER A 102 -3.85 -12.36 -10.08
N ILE A 103 -4.97 -12.88 -9.59
CA ILE A 103 -6.25 -12.86 -10.31
C ILE A 103 -6.76 -11.43 -10.63
N GLY A 104 -6.33 -10.43 -9.85
CA GLY A 104 -6.70 -9.02 -10.03
C GLY A 104 -5.86 -8.25 -11.03
N GLY A 105 -4.74 -8.80 -11.52
CA GLY A 105 -3.77 -8.06 -12.32
C GLY A 105 -4.34 -7.32 -13.51
N ASN A 106 -5.21 -7.96 -14.28
CA ASN A 106 -5.88 -7.34 -15.41
C ASN A 106 -6.74 -6.12 -15.00
N HIS A 107 -7.49 -6.25 -13.91
CA HIS A 107 -8.36 -5.16 -13.42
C HIS A 107 -7.57 -3.99 -12.85
N LEU A 108 -6.45 -4.28 -12.17
CA LEU A 108 -5.54 -3.24 -11.69
C LEU A 108 -4.93 -2.45 -12.86
N ILE A 109 -4.38 -3.14 -13.86
CA ILE A 109 -3.80 -2.50 -15.06
C ILE A 109 -4.83 -1.59 -15.73
N HIS A 110 -6.05 -2.08 -15.93
CA HIS A 110 -7.10 -1.28 -16.55
C HIS A 110 -7.60 -0.12 -15.70
N LEU A 111 -7.62 -0.23 -14.37
CA LEU A 111 -7.90 0.89 -13.48
C LEU A 111 -6.84 1.99 -13.64
N LEU A 112 -5.56 1.62 -13.53
CA LEU A 112 -4.43 2.55 -13.61
C LEU A 112 -4.41 3.31 -14.95
N ARG A 113 -4.54 2.61 -16.07
CA ARG A 113 -4.56 3.26 -17.39
C ARG A 113 -5.77 4.15 -17.65
N ARG A 114 -6.92 3.89 -17.01
CA ARG A 114 -8.10 4.76 -17.09
C ARG A 114 -7.94 6.04 -16.28
N ASN A 115 -7.07 6.00 -15.30
CA ASN A 115 -6.70 7.14 -14.44
C ASN A 115 -7.90 7.84 -13.80
N LEU A 116 -8.89 7.07 -13.34
CA LEU A 116 -10.00 7.62 -12.57
C LEU A 116 -9.51 8.12 -11.22
N ASP A 117 -10.15 9.14 -10.68
CA ASP A 117 -9.82 9.70 -9.36
C ASP A 117 -10.23 8.73 -8.23
N VAL A 118 -9.37 7.74 -7.98
CA VAL A 118 -9.50 6.73 -6.91
C VAL A 118 -8.14 6.43 -6.28
N ASN A 119 -8.15 6.02 -5.02
CA ASN A 119 -6.95 5.73 -4.26
C ASN A 119 -6.80 4.22 -4.05
N VAL A 120 -5.66 3.64 -4.40
CA VAL A 120 -5.35 2.21 -4.20
C VAL A 120 -4.32 2.06 -3.09
N MET A 121 -4.69 1.35 -2.04
CA MET A 121 -3.78 0.87 -0.99
C MET A 121 -3.50 -0.61 -1.22
N LEU A 122 -2.31 -0.93 -1.70
CA LEU A 122 -1.81 -2.29 -1.86
C LEU A 122 -1.04 -2.70 -0.59
N PHE A 123 -1.58 -3.62 0.19
CA PHE A 123 -0.91 -4.20 1.36
C PHE A 123 -0.02 -5.34 0.89
N ASP A 124 1.28 -5.14 0.97
CA ASP A 124 2.27 -6.10 0.49
C ASP A 124 2.98 -6.77 1.68
N ASN A 125 2.63 -8.01 1.93
CA ASN A 125 3.24 -8.84 2.98
C ASN A 125 3.98 -10.08 2.43
N ARG A 126 4.06 -10.20 1.11
CA ARG A 126 4.74 -11.31 0.41
C ARG A 126 4.20 -12.69 0.78
N ILE A 127 2.91 -12.80 1.13
CA ILE A 127 2.30 -14.09 1.49
C ILE A 127 0.78 -14.02 1.37
N TYR A 128 0.12 -15.12 0.98
CA TYR A 128 -1.30 -15.30 1.20
C TYR A 128 -1.57 -15.66 2.66
N GLY A 129 -1.84 -14.67 3.51
CA GLY A 129 -2.02 -14.88 4.95
C GLY A 129 -3.37 -15.53 5.29
N LEU A 130 -4.47 -15.08 4.68
CA LEU A 130 -5.82 -15.57 4.98
C LEU A 130 -5.96 -17.08 4.73
N THR A 131 -5.33 -17.61 3.71
CA THR A 131 -5.35 -19.03 3.32
C THR A 131 -4.22 -19.84 3.97
N LYS A 132 -3.56 -19.27 4.99
CA LYS A 132 -2.58 -19.92 5.87
C LYS A 132 -1.20 -20.15 5.24
N GLY A 133 -0.73 -19.23 4.37
CA GLY A 133 0.69 -19.09 4.08
C GLY A 133 1.17 -19.69 2.76
N GLN A 134 0.43 -19.55 1.67
CA GLN A 134 0.95 -19.80 0.33
C GLN A 134 1.82 -18.62 -0.13
N TYR A 135 2.82 -18.87 -0.99
CA TYR A 135 3.59 -17.78 -1.59
C TYR A 135 2.69 -16.91 -2.47
N SER A 136 2.94 -15.63 -2.48
CA SER A 136 2.21 -14.62 -3.25
C SER A 136 3.05 -14.12 -4.44
N PRO A 137 2.48 -13.34 -5.36
CA PRO A 137 3.24 -12.79 -6.49
C PRO A 137 4.47 -11.96 -6.11
N THR A 138 4.51 -11.39 -4.91
CA THR A 138 5.65 -10.60 -4.40
C THR A 138 6.61 -11.38 -3.51
N SER A 139 6.34 -12.67 -3.27
CA SER A 139 7.23 -13.55 -2.50
C SER A 139 8.58 -13.71 -3.21
N GLU A 140 9.64 -13.81 -2.44
CA GLU A 140 10.99 -14.05 -2.94
C GLU A 140 11.13 -15.43 -3.62
N VAL A 141 12.04 -15.52 -4.59
CA VAL A 141 12.41 -16.81 -5.21
C VAL A 141 12.91 -17.77 -4.12
N GLY A 142 12.48 -19.01 -4.19
CA GLY A 142 12.84 -20.04 -3.21
C GLY A 142 12.01 -20.01 -1.93
N LYS A 143 10.94 -19.19 -1.84
CA LYS A 143 10.04 -19.16 -0.69
C LYS A 143 9.44 -20.54 -0.44
N LYS A 144 9.78 -21.15 0.69
CA LYS A 144 9.24 -22.42 1.12
C LYS A 144 7.94 -22.20 1.89
N THR A 145 6.90 -22.90 1.49
CA THR A 145 5.60 -22.94 2.15
C THR A 145 5.06 -24.37 2.16
N LYS A 146 3.94 -24.61 2.83
CA LYS A 146 3.32 -25.97 2.82
C LYS A 146 2.94 -26.42 1.41
N SER A 147 2.56 -25.50 0.53
CA SER A 147 2.21 -25.80 -0.88
C SER A 147 3.41 -25.77 -1.82
N THR A 148 4.54 -25.23 -1.41
CA THR A 148 5.79 -25.16 -2.18
C THR A 148 6.99 -25.61 -1.34
N PRO A 149 7.07 -26.91 -0.97
CA PRO A 149 8.09 -27.41 -0.05
C PRO A 149 9.52 -27.31 -0.60
N PHE A 150 9.68 -27.28 -1.93
CA PHE A 150 10.97 -27.13 -2.62
C PHE A 150 11.34 -25.64 -2.87
N GLY A 151 10.44 -24.70 -2.57
CA GLY A 151 10.58 -23.29 -2.82
C GLY A 151 9.85 -22.83 -4.08
N SER A 152 9.48 -21.53 -4.09
CA SER A 152 8.85 -20.89 -5.26
C SER A 152 9.88 -20.68 -6.39
N LEU A 153 9.45 -20.85 -7.64
CA LEU A 153 10.30 -20.64 -8.83
C LEU A 153 10.06 -19.26 -9.46
N ASP A 154 8.92 -18.66 -9.18
CA ASP A 154 8.50 -17.40 -9.78
C ASP A 154 9.37 -16.24 -9.29
N ARG A 155 9.69 -15.34 -10.20
CA ARG A 155 10.32 -14.07 -9.83
C ARG A 155 9.27 -13.14 -9.22
N PRO A 156 9.58 -12.46 -8.10
CA PRO A 156 8.64 -11.57 -7.47
C PRO A 156 8.24 -10.41 -8.40
N PHE A 157 6.95 -10.10 -8.44
CA PHE A 157 6.46 -8.89 -9.06
C PHE A 157 7.05 -7.66 -8.39
N ASN A 158 7.35 -6.65 -9.21
CA ASN A 158 7.57 -5.28 -8.73
C ASN A 158 6.27 -4.48 -8.94
N PRO A 159 5.44 -4.25 -7.90
CA PRO A 159 4.15 -3.60 -8.07
C PRO A 159 4.25 -2.16 -8.60
N LEU A 160 5.31 -1.42 -8.20
CA LEU A 160 5.52 -0.05 -8.66
C LEU A 160 5.90 -0.02 -10.14
N ALA A 161 6.77 -0.93 -10.59
CA ALA A 161 7.13 -1.03 -12.00
C ALA A 161 5.91 -1.39 -12.87
N LEU A 162 5.05 -2.31 -12.39
CA LEU A 162 3.80 -2.63 -13.04
C LEU A 162 2.87 -1.41 -13.13
N ALA A 163 2.72 -0.67 -12.04
CA ALA A 163 1.87 0.50 -12.00
C ALA A 163 2.36 1.60 -12.95
N LEU A 164 3.67 1.87 -12.97
CA LEU A 164 4.28 2.83 -13.90
C LEU A 164 4.12 2.36 -15.35
N GLY A 165 4.36 1.08 -15.63
CA GLY A 165 4.18 0.50 -16.97
C GLY A 165 2.73 0.51 -17.45
N ALA A 166 1.76 0.49 -16.54
CA ALA A 166 0.34 0.65 -16.83
C ALA A 166 -0.10 2.11 -17.01
N GLY A 167 0.81 3.08 -16.84
CA GLY A 167 0.54 4.50 -16.99
C GLY A 167 -0.02 5.20 -15.75
N ALA A 168 0.21 4.63 -14.55
CA ALA A 168 -0.17 5.29 -13.30
C ALA A 168 0.49 6.67 -13.17
N THR A 169 -0.30 7.68 -12.78
CA THR A 169 0.15 9.08 -12.67
C THR A 169 0.59 9.45 -11.25
N PHE A 170 0.26 8.62 -10.26
CA PHE A 170 0.79 8.70 -8.90
C PHE A 170 1.16 7.31 -8.40
N VAL A 171 2.42 7.14 -8.02
CA VAL A 171 2.96 5.88 -7.48
C VAL A 171 3.80 6.19 -6.25
N ALA A 172 3.50 5.54 -5.14
CA ALA A 172 4.23 5.73 -3.90
C ALA A 172 4.42 4.41 -3.13
N ARG A 173 5.36 4.40 -2.19
CA ARG A 173 5.59 3.28 -1.28
C ARG A 173 5.75 3.79 0.15
N SER A 174 5.17 3.06 1.09
CA SER A 174 5.35 3.30 2.52
C SER A 174 5.45 1.98 3.28
N ILE A 175 5.50 2.02 4.60
CA ILE A 175 5.57 0.85 5.45
C ILE A 175 4.68 1.04 6.69
N ASP A 176 4.09 -0.05 7.18
CA ASP A 176 3.12 -0.08 8.29
C ASP A 176 3.61 0.59 9.59
N VAL A 177 4.89 0.46 9.92
CA VAL A 177 5.46 0.99 11.16
C VAL A 177 5.93 2.45 11.08
N HIS A 178 5.90 3.07 9.91
CA HIS A 178 6.29 4.48 9.73
C HIS A 178 5.05 5.37 9.56
N ALA A 179 4.24 5.47 10.62
CA ALA A 179 2.95 6.14 10.58
C ALA A 179 3.00 7.60 10.07
N PRO A 180 3.98 8.47 10.41
CA PRO A 180 4.04 9.81 9.85
C PRO A 180 4.15 9.78 8.31
N HIS A 181 5.13 9.05 7.77
CA HIS A 181 5.34 8.93 6.33
C HIS A 181 4.12 8.31 5.62
N LEU A 182 3.52 7.26 6.21
CA LEU A 182 2.32 6.64 5.66
C LEU A 182 1.16 7.64 5.57
N LYS A 183 0.93 8.42 6.61
CA LYS A 183 -0.14 9.44 6.60
C LYS A 183 0.10 10.53 5.56
N GLU A 184 1.32 11.05 5.45
CA GLU A 184 1.70 12.03 4.41
C GLU A 184 1.49 11.45 3.02
N THR A 185 1.93 10.21 2.79
CA THR A 185 1.74 9.50 1.52
C THR A 185 0.27 9.34 1.15
N LEU A 186 -0.59 8.95 2.10
CA LEU A 186 -2.03 8.80 1.85
C LEU A 186 -2.72 10.15 1.58
N LYS A 187 -2.30 11.22 2.25
CA LYS A 187 -2.80 12.58 1.96
C LYS A 187 -2.38 13.03 0.57
N ALA A 188 -1.13 12.81 0.19
CA ALA A 188 -0.65 13.13 -1.15
C ALA A 188 -1.37 12.31 -2.23
N ALA A 189 -1.65 11.04 -1.95
CA ALA A 189 -2.44 10.17 -2.83
C ALA A 189 -3.84 10.73 -3.05
N HIS A 190 -4.51 11.16 -2.00
CA HIS A 190 -5.86 11.76 -2.10
C HIS A 190 -5.87 13.11 -2.82
N ALA A 191 -4.83 13.91 -2.67
CA ALA A 191 -4.71 15.21 -3.32
C ALA A 191 -4.41 15.11 -4.82
N HIS A 192 -3.98 13.95 -5.29
CA HIS A 192 -3.71 13.72 -6.70
C HIS A 192 -5.00 13.57 -7.51
N ALA A 193 -5.12 14.31 -8.61
CA ALA A 193 -6.24 14.18 -9.53
C ALA A 193 -5.98 13.01 -10.50
N GLY A 194 -6.53 11.85 -10.22
CA GLY A 194 -6.35 10.60 -10.97
C GLY A 194 -6.17 9.40 -10.06
N THR A 195 -5.79 8.26 -10.63
CA THR A 195 -5.58 7.04 -9.84
C THR A 195 -4.26 7.08 -9.11
N SER A 196 -4.33 7.04 -7.78
CA SER A 196 -3.17 6.93 -6.91
C SER A 196 -2.91 5.48 -6.53
N PHE A 197 -1.68 5.02 -6.66
CA PHE A 197 -1.24 3.68 -6.28
C PHE A 197 -0.20 3.74 -5.17
N VAL A 198 -0.56 3.26 -3.99
CA VAL A 198 0.31 3.24 -2.81
C VAL A 198 0.57 1.81 -2.38
N GLN A 199 1.81 1.33 -2.57
CA GLN A 199 2.28 0.08 -1.99
C GLN A 199 2.67 0.29 -0.54
N ILE A 200 2.10 -0.49 0.37
CA ILE A 200 2.40 -0.41 1.80
C ILE A 200 2.99 -1.75 2.25
N TYR A 201 4.28 -1.75 2.57
CA TYR A 201 4.92 -2.91 3.17
C TYR A 201 4.31 -3.21 4.53
N GLN A 202 3.85 -4.45 4.68
CA GLN A 202 3.08 -4.90 5.84
C GLN A 202 3.69 -6.19 6.40
N ASN A 203 3.82 -6.30 7.71
CA ASN A 203 4.30 -7.51 8.34
C ASN A 203 3.17 -8.47 8.67
N CYS A 204 3.21 -9.66 8.08
CA CYS A 204 2.40 -10.80 8.50
C CYS A 204 3.16 -11.61 9.54
N ASN A 205 2.94 -11.32 10.82
CA ASN A 205 3.69 -11.92 11.92
C ASN A 205 3.42 -13.42 12.15
N ILE A 206 2.45 -14.01 11.45
CA ILE A 206 2.10 -15.43 11.58
C ILE A 206 2.70 -16.27 10.45
N PHE A 207 2.65 -15.81 9.21
CA PHE A 207 3.04 -16.60 8.05
C PHE A 207 4.28 -16.10 7.33
N ASN A 208 4.70 -14.84 7.57
CA ASN A 208 5.88 -14.24 6.94
C ASN A 208 6.50 -13.15 7.82
N ASP A 209 6.73 -13.48 9.09
CA ASP A 209 7.33 -12.53 10.02
C ASP A 209 8.74 -12.14 9.58
N GLY A 210 9.04 -10.84 9.71
CA GLY A 210 10.35 -10.30 9.38
C GLY A 210 10.62 -10.07 7.89
N ALA A 211 9.64 -10.25 7.00
CA ALA A 211 9.84 -10.03 5.55
C ALA A 211 10.45 -8.67 5.20
N TYR A 212 10.23 -7.66 6.02
CA TYR A 212 10.76 -6.29 5.87
C TYR A 212 11.53 -5.81 7.10
N ALA A 213 12.19 -6.71 7.84
CA ALA A 213 12.83 -6.41 9.13
C ALA A 213 13.73 -5.17 9.08
N ALA A 214 14.62 -5.08 8.08
CA ALA A 214 15.55 -3.97 7.94
C ALA A 214 14.87 -2.59 7.75
N LEU A 215 13.68 -2.58 7.15
CA LEU A 215 12.88 -1.35 6.94
C LEU A 215 11.98 -1.04 8.13
N ARG A 216 11.59 -2.05 8.87
CA ARG A 216 10.71 -1.90 10.05
C ARG A 216 11.46 -1.39 11.27
N ASP A 217 12.69 -1.81 11.46
CA ASP A 217 13.53 -1.35 12.56
C ASP A 217 13.97 0.10 12.34
N LYS A 218 13.68 0.96 13.31
CA LYS A 218 14.07 2.38 13.30
C LYS A 218 15.57 2.58 13.23
N ALA A 219 16.34 1.64 13.81
CA ALA A 219 17.79 1.73 13.84
C ALA A 219 18.42 1.43 12.47
N THR A 220 17.85 0.50 11.70
CA THR A 220 18.42 0.08 10.41
C THR A 220 17.77 0.77 9.21
N ARG A 221 16.51 1.25 9.36
CA ARG A 221 15.76 1.88 8.27
C ARG A 221 16.52 2.97 7.51
N PRO A 222 17.22 3.92 8.16
CA PRO A 222 17.94 4.96 7.42
C PRO A 222 18.99 4.42 6.45
N ASP A 223 19.53 3.23 6.74
CA ASP A 223 20.54 2.58 5.90
C ASP A 223 19.94 1.74 4.76
N HIS A 224 18.62 1.54 4.75
CA HIS A 224 17.90 0.68 3.80
C HIS A 224 16.75 1.39 3.07
N ALA A 225 16.41 2.60 3.47
CA ALA A 225 15.33 3.37 2.88
C ALA A 225 15.81 4.75 2.43
N LEU A 226 15.41 5.14 1.24
CA LEU A 226 15.55 6.48 0.71
C LEU A 226 14.16 7.11 0.61
N GLU A 227 13.95 8.23 1.29
CA GLU A 227 12.75 9.05 1.11
C GLU A 227 12.95 9.94 -0.13
N LEU A 228 12.13 9.73 -1.15
CA LEU A 228 12.18 10.51 -2.38
C LEU A 228 11.50 11.87 -2.17
N ARG A 229 12.22 12.95 -2.47
CA ARG A 229 11.71 14.32 -2.45
C ARG A 229 12.07 15.02 -3.74
N GLN A 230 11.10 15.74 -4.30
CA GLN A 230 11.30 16.47 -5.56
C GLN A 230 12.43 17.49 -5.42
N GLY A 231 13.40 17.42 -6.34
CA GLY A 231 14.55 18.34 -6.40
C GLY A 231 15.66 18.05 -5.40
N GLU A 232 15.51 17.06 -4.53
CA GLU A 232 16.58 16.67 -3.61
C GLU A 232 17.45 15.55 -4.18
N PRO A 233 18.75 15.53 -3.86
CA PRO A 233 19.64 14.46 -4.29
C PRO A 233 19.26 13.14 -3.61
N LEU A 234 19.48 12.01 -4.31
CA LEU A 234 19.16 10.67 -3.84
C LEU A 234 20.21 10.19 -2.82
N ILE A 235 20.24 10.85 -1.66
CA ILE A 235 21.21 10.58 -0.56
C ILE A 235 20.46 9.98 0.62
N PHE A 236 21.02 8.90 1.19
CA PHE A 236 20.45 8.19 2.33
C PHE A 236 21.56 7.61 3.23
N GLY A 237 21.16 6.80 4.20
CA GLY A 237 22.06 6.31 5.25
C GLY A 237 21.99 7.17 6.50
N ARG A 238 22.24 6.56 7.64
CA ARG A 238 22.26 7.23 8.96
C ARG A 238 23.19 8.44 8.99
N ASN A 239 24.34 8.32 8.31
CA ASN A 239 25.36 9.37 8.23
C ASN A 239 25.26 10.18 6.91
N ARG A 240 24.20 9.97 6.09
CA ARG A 240 24.08 10.54 4.76
C ARG A 240 25.30 10.22 3.87
N ASP A 241 25.82 9.03 4.02
CA ASP A 241 27.05 8.54 3.40
C ASP A 241 26.82 7.66 2.18
N ARG A 242 25.55 7.46 1.80
CA ARG A 242 25.15 6.66 0.63
C ARG A 242 24.37 7.50 -0.35
N GLY A 243 24.57 7.23 -1.62
CA GLY A 243 23.81 7.86 -2.71
C GLY A 243 23.38 6.86 -3.75
N ILE A 244 22.43 7.25 -4.59
CA ILE A 244 22.07 6.49 -5.79
C ILE A 244 22.59 7.26 -7.01
N ARG A 245 23.43 6.60 -7.80
CA ARG A 245 23.97 7.09 -9.05
C ARG A 245 23.41 6.29 -10.22
N ALA A 246 23.10 6.95 -11.33
CA ALA A 246 22.88 6.27 -12.59
C ALA A 246 24.23 5.88 -13.20
N SER A 247 24.53 4.60 -13.28
CA SER A 247 25.69 4.07 -14.00
C SER A 247 25.40 3.88 -15.49
N GLY A 248 26.40 3.43 -16.25
CA GLY A 248 26.24 3.14 -17.67
C GLY A 248 24.95 2.35 -17.96
N CYS A 249 24.26 2.66 -19.03
CA CYS A 249 22.91 2.16 -19.36
C CYS A 249 21.81 2.56 -18.35
N HIS A 250 22.00 3.65 -17.62
CA HIS A 250 21.03 4.20 -16.65
C HIS A 250 20.59 3.22 -15.55
N ARG A 251 21.44 2.27 -15.17
CA ARG A 251 21.17 1.39 -14.03
C ARG A 251 21.43 2.14 -12.73
N PRO A 252 20.46 2.20 -11.80
CA PRO A 252 20.70 2.78 -10.50
C PRO A 252 21.63 1.86 -9.69
N GLU A 253 22.67 2.45 -9.08
CA GLU A 253 23.56 1.75 -8.17
C GLU A 253 23.75 2.57 -6.90
N VAL A 254 23.89 1.88 -5.76
CA VAL A 254 24.22 2.50 -4.51
C VAL A 254 25.73 2.75 -4.46
N VAL A 255 26.11 3.99 -4.17
CA VAL A 255 27.51 4.41 -4.04
C VAL A 255 27.76 4.96 -2.64
N GLN A 256 29.00 4.77 -2.14
CA GLN A 256 29.44 5.39 -0.91
C GLN A 256 29.86 6.83 -1.20
N LEU A 257 29.37 7.79 -0.42
CA LEU A 257 29.74 9.21 -0.51
C LEU A 257 30.89 9.48 0.47
N GLY A 258 31.90 10.26 0.04
CA GLY A 258 33.03 10.63 0.89
C GLY A 258 34.28 9.76 0.77
N GLY A 259 34.32 8.79 -0.16
CA GLY A 259 35.58 8.23 -0.64
C GLY A 259 36.17 9.18 -1.69
N GLU A 260 37.45 9.47 -1.60
CA GLU A 260 38.17 10.19 -2.65
C GLU A 260 37.89 9.55 -4.01
N VAL A 261 37.52 10.39 -4.97
CA VAL A 261 37.31 10.04 -6.38
C VAL A 261 38.64 9.78 -7.03
#